data_a370f30ca293e03a7ac0aa22c07820b2
#
_entry.id   a370f30ca293e03a7ac0aa22c07820b2
#
_cell.length_a   1.000
_cell.length_b   1.000
_cell.length_c   1.000
_cell.angle_alpha   90.00
_cell.angle_beta   90.00
_cell.angle_gamma   90.00
#
_symmetry.space_group_name_H-M   'P 1'
#
loop_
_entity.id
_entity.type
_entity.pdbx_description
1 polymer ?
#
loop_
_entity_poly.entity_id
_entity_poly.type
_entity_poly.pdbx_seq_one_letter_code
_entity_poly.pdbx_strand_id
1 'polypeptide(L)'
;LKPDNPKNFVSRRKTKRQQIFEILNENREICWSDVQNRVNAPSQALKKLKEEGHIEFFEKRVYRRFMEGGLPEIEPFKELTPEQKSVFEKLSDSLQNGTYRTYLLEGITGSGKTEVYLHAVREAHKLGKSCLILVPEISLTPQLVNRFRSRFGDHVAILHSGMDDGERFDEWSRVRHGFASIVIGARSAVFSPMKNLGLIVIDEEHDPSYKQGETPRYHGRDVAIFRGYEAGATVLLGSATPSLESSNNVSNGKYELLSLTSRINQALLPEVRLLDMKTVPGQKGSPYFSSELVEALRLRLLKKEQSIVFLNRRGFAPLVRCSKCESTFTCPNCSLSLVYHQVANQVQCHQCDFVKPLVQRCPECGNDHAPKIIGTGTEQVEENLKMFFPVARILRMDRDTLHGKHALSKMHDRIRRHEVDI
;
A
#
# COMPACT_ATOMS: atom_id res chain seq x y z
N LEU A 1 57.44 6.11 57.78
CA LEU A 1 56.07 6.14 57.31
C LEU A 1 55.94 5.19 56.12
N LYS A 2 55.33 4.01 56.31
CA LYS A 2 54.99 3.04 55.27
C LYS A 2 53.84 3.51 54.45
N PRO A 3 53.80 3.28 53.13
CA PRO A 3 52.61 3.62 52.36
C PRO A 3 51.52 2.56 52.58
N ASP A 4 50.32 3.04 52.91
CA ASP A 4 49.10 2.25 53.10
C ASP A 4 48.61 1.63 51.79
N ASN A 5 48.20 0.40 51.92
CA ASN A 5 47.73 -0.53 50.94
C ASN A 5 46.32 -0.12 50.36
N PRO A 6 46.12 0.03 49.05
CA PRO A 6 44.82 0.30 48.48
C PRO A 6 44.06 -1.00 48.25
N LYS A 7 43.50 -1.57 49.29
CA LYS A 7 42.48 -2.64 49.16
C LYS A 7 41.27 -2.26 49.99
N ASN A 8 40.22 -1.81 49.31
CA ASN A 8 38.82 -2.05 49.59
C ASN A 8 37.93 -1.00 48.88
N PHE A 9 37.93 -1.00 47.56
CA PHE A 9 36.72 -0.55 46.85
C PHE A 9 35.76 -1.74 46.77
N VAL A 10 35.03 -1.98 47.88
CA VAL A 10 33.79 -2.78 47.85
C VAL A 10 32.80 -1.97 47.08
N SER A 11 32.55 -2.34 45.81
CA SER A 11 31.41 -1.89 45.02
C SER A 11 30.13 -2.22 45.80
N ARG A 12 29.62 -1.26 46.59
CA ARG A 12 28.30 -1.39 47.23
C ARG A 12 27.25 -1.56 46.14
N ARG A 13 26.70 -2.78 46.01
CA ARG A 13 25.55 -3.02 45.12
C ARG A 13 24.49 -1.98 45.46
N LYS A 14 24.13 -1.16 44.46
CA LYS A 14 23.06 -0.15 44.59
C LYS A 14 21.78 -0.81 45.06
N THR A 15 21.12 -0.23 46.04
CA THR A 15 19.83 -0.72 46.52
C THR A 15 18.81 -0.56 45.40
N LYS A 16 17.74 -1.41 45.37
CA LYS A 16 16.64 -1.31 44.42
C LYS A 16 16.02 0.10 44.37
N ARG A 17 15.94 0.74 45.52
CA ARG A 17 15.45 2.10 45.68
C ARG A 17 16.34 3.12 44.92
N GLN A 18 17.64 3.02 45.07
CA GLN A 18 18.61 3.86 44.35
C GLN A 18 18.53 3.64 42.83
N GLN A 19 18.38 2.40 42.41
CA GLN A 19 18.23 2.06 40.98
C GLN A 19 16.94 2.68 40.39
N ILE A 20 15.82 2.61 41.13
CA ILE A 20 14.55 3.22 40.69
C ILE A 20 14.66 4.74 40.60
N PHE A 21 15.31 5.39 41.58
CA PHE A 21 15.50 6.85 41.55
C PHE A 21 16.41 7.29 40.40
N GLU A 22 17.48 6.55 40.08
CA GLU A 22 18.35 6.84 38.94
C GLU A 22 17.56 6.78 37.62
N ILE A 23 16.74 5.73 37.44
CA ILE A 23 15.90 5.56 36.25
C ILE A 23 14.85 6.69 36.14
N LEU A 24 14.26 7.11 37.25
CA LEU A 24 13.28 8.21 37.27
C LEU A 24 13.91 9.58 37.10
N ASN A 25 15.16 9.76 37.49
CA ASN A 25 15.92 10.99 37.22
C ASN A 25 16.32 11.12 35.75
N GLU A 26 16.57 10.00 35.06
CA GLU A 26 16.80 9.97 33.63
C GLU A 26 15.50 10.24 32.85
N ASN A 27 14.37 9.69 33.34
CA ASN A 27 13.07 9.76 32.70
C ASN A 27 12.02 10.15 33.74
N ARG A 28 11.46 11.34 33.64
CA ARG A 28 10.43 11.81 34.58
C ARG A 28 9.21 10.89 34.71
N GLU A 29 8.95 10.09 33.68
CA GLU A 29 7.89 9.09 33.62
C GLU A 29 8.46 7.80 33.02
N ILE A 30 8.15 6.65 33.59
CA ILE A 30 8.59 5.34 33.08
C ILE A 30 7.47 4.31 33.18
N CYS A 31 7.35 3.44 32.19
CA CYS A 31 6.40 2.35 32.20
C CYS A 31 6.77 1.30 33.26
N TRP A 32 5.75 0.73 33.91
CA TRP A 32 5.92 -0.33 34.91
C TRP A 32 6.73 -1.52 34.38
N SER A 33 6.48 -1.95 33.15
CA SER A 33 7.22 -3.05 32.49
C SER A 33 8.71 -2.74 32.35
N ASP A 34 9.08 -1.50 32.05
CA ASP A 34 10.48 -1.11 31.87
C ASP A 34 11.22 -1.06 33.21
N VAL A 35 10.54 -0.68 34.28
CA VAL A 35 11.10 -0.78 35.64
C VAL A 35 11.30 -2.24 36.03
N GLN A 36 10.37 -3.14 35.70
CA GLN A 36 10.52 -4.57 35.96
C GLN A 36 11.68 -5.21 35.20
N ASN A 37 11.93 -4.77 33.98
CA ASN A 37 13.03 -5.30 33.14
C ASN A 37 14.41 -4.80 33.61
N ARG A 38 14.50 -3.59 34.19
CA ARG A 38 15.75 -2.97 34.63
C ARG A 38 16.11 -3.24 36.09
N VAL A 39 15.10 -3.45 36.94
CA VAL A 39 15.26 -3.67 38.39
C VAL A 39 14.64 -5.01 38.77
N ASN A 40 15.43 -5.90 39.36
CA ASN A 40 14.95 -7.22 39.74
C ASN A 40 13.92 -7.11 40.91
N ALA A 41 12.69 -7.61 40.69
CA ALA A 41 11.59 -7.61 41.65
C ALA A 41 11.34 -6.23 42.35
N PRO A 42 10.96 -5.18 41.61
CA PRO A 42 10.90 -3.81 42.12
C PRO A 42 9.62 -3.53 42.98
N SER A 43 8.63 -4.43 42.97
CA SER A 43 7.27 -4.18 43.47
C SER A 43 7.19 -3.68 44.91
N GLN A 44 8.00 -4.23 45.85
CA GLN A 44 8.03 -3.79 47.24
C GLN A 44 8.70 -2.41 47.40
N ALA A 45 9.79 -2.17 46.66
CA ALA A 45 10.47 -0.89 46.70
C ALA A 45 9.61 0.24 46.11
N LEU A 46 8.87 -0.04 45.04
CA LEU A 46 7.93 0.90 44.43
C LEU A 46 6.74 1.20 45.35
N LYS A 47 6.16 0.21 46.07
CA LYS A 47 5.11 0.43 47.06
C LYS A 47 5.57 1.38 48.18
N LYS A 48 6.74 1.12 48.76
CA LYS A 48 7.32 1.98 49.79
C LYS A 48 7.56 3.40 49.31
N LEU A 49 8.13 3.57 48.12
CA LEU A 49 8.36 4.90 47.55
C LEU A 49 7.06 5.68 47.29
N LYS A 50 5.96 4.98 46.92
CA LYS A 50 4.63 5.57 46.81
C LYS A 50 4.08 6.00 48.18
N GLU A 51 4.16 5.11 49.18
CA GLU A 51 3.70 5.39 50.56
C GLU A 51 4.46 6.56 51.19
N GLU A 52 5.75 6.71 50.85
CA GLU A 52 6.59 7.83 51.27
C GLU A 52 6.39 9.12 50.44
N GLY A 53 5.54 9.09 49.42
CA GLY A 53 5.22 10.26 48.59
C GLY A 53 6.31 10.65 47.60
N HIS A 54 7.30 9.77 47.34
CA HIS A 54 8.38 10.03 46.38
C HIS A 54 8.03 9.77 44.93
N ILE A 55 7.06 8.90 44.68
CA ILE A 55 6.59 8.55 43.34
C ILE A 55 5.05 8.46 43.36
N GLU A 56 4.46 8.68 42.19
CA GLU A 56 3.03 8.51 41.95
C GLU A 56 2.82 7.47 40.83
N PHE A 57 1.79 6.62 40.96
CA PHE A 57 1.34 5.73 39.91
C PHE A 57 0.13 6.35 39.25
N PHE A 58 0.19 6.48 37.97
CA PHE A 58 -0.95 6.91 37.15
C PHE A 58 -1.11 5.99 35.94
N GLU A 59 -2.33 5.87 35.46
CA GLU A 59 -2.62 5.16 34.24
C GLU A 59 -2.47 6.13 33.07
N LYS A 60 -1.55 5.82 32.17
CA LYS A 60 -1.35 6.55 30.92
C LYS A 60 -1.66 5.64 29.78
N ARG A 61 -2.61 6.04 28.94
CA ARG A 61 -2.90 5.30 27.73
C ARG A 61 -1.72 5.40 26.76
N VAL A 62 -1.13 4.25 26.41
CA VAL A 62 -0.08 4.14 25.40
C VAL A 62 -0.73 3.62 24.12
N TYR A 63 -0.64 4.40 23.06
CA TYR A 63 -1.12 3.99 21.74
C TYR A 63 -0.11 3.09 21.06
N ARG A 64 -0.56 1.96 20.53
CA ARG A 64 0.27 1.09 19.68
C ARG A 64 0.54 1.81 18.39
N ARG A 65 1.74 1.62 17.84
CA ARG A 65 2.11 2.19 16.54
C ARG A 65 2.14 1.09 15.51
N PHE A 66 1.59 1.36 14.34
CA PHE A 66 1.48 0.39 13.24
C PHE A 66 2.82 -0.15 12.71
N MET A 67 3.98 0.41 13.03
CA MET A 67 5.26 -0.09 12.56
C MET A 67 6.25 -0.28 13.70
N GLU A 68 6.83 -1.48 13.76
CA GLU A 68 8.04 -1.76 14.56
C GLU A 68 9.23 -1.02 13.93
N GLY A 69 10.03 -0.32 14.73
CA GLY A 69 11.27 0.30 14.26
C GLY A 69 11.43 1.80 14.50
N GLY A 70 10.45 2.45 15.16
CA GLY A 70 10.55 3.87 15.48
C GLY A 70 10.18 4.81 14.32
N LEU A 71 10.36 6.11 14.55
CA LEU A 71 10.19 7.11 13.51
C LEU A 71 11.42 7.12 12.60
N PRO A 72 11.24 7.21 11.27
CA PRO A 72 12.36 7.38 10.36
C PRO A 72 13.08 8.72 10.64
N GLU A 73 14.33 8.83 10.23
CA GLU A 73 15.05 10.09 10.26
C GLU A 73 14.30 11.16 9.48
N ILE A 74 14.38 12.40 9.97
CA ILE A 74 13.71 13.54 9.34
C ILE A 74 14.38 13.85 8.00
N GLU A 75 13.64 13.73 6.92
CA GLU A 75 14.10 14.08 5.58
C GLU A 75 13.64 15.50 5.20
N PRO A 76 14.50 16.30 4.54
CA PRO A 76 14.11 17.61 4.02
C PRO A 76 13.11 17.44 2.87
N PHE A 77 12.28 18.47 2.67
CA PHE A 77 11.44 18.56 1.48
C PHE A 77 12.30 18.82 0.25
N LYS A 78 11.99 18.13 -0.84
CA LYS A 78 12.67 18.37 -2.13
C LYS A 78 12.20 19.69 -2.74
N GLU A 79 13.05 20.33 -3.50
CA GLU A 79 12.66 21.47 -4.30
C GLU A 79 11.67 21.05 -5.40
N LEU A 80 10.64 21.87 -5.58
CA LEU A 80 9.65 21.65 -6.62
C LEU A 80 10.19 22.10 -7.98
N THR A 81 9.92 21.34 -9.02
CA THR A 81 10.13 21.78 -10.40
C THR A 81 9.23 22.98 -10.73
N PRO A 82 9.51 23.75 -11.79
CA PRO A 82 8.64 24.87 -12.16
C PRO A 82 7.17 24.48 -12.37
N GLU A 83 6.89 23.35 -13.02
CA GLU A 83 5.52 22.83 -13.18
C GLU A 83 4.87 22.50 -11.82
N GLN A 84 5.58 21.78 -10.96
CA GLN A 84 5.10 21.42 -9.62
C GLN A 84 4.87 22.67 -8.75
N LYS A 85 5.72 23.68 -8.88
CA LYS A 85 5.60 24.93 -8.15
C LYS A 85 4.34 25.70 -8.57
N SER A 86 4.07 25.80 -9.87
CA SER A 86 2.84 26.42 -10.39
C SER A 86 1.57 25.72 -9.90
N VAL A 87 1.59 24.38 -9.89
CA VAL A 87 0.48 23.59 -9.33
C VAL A 87 0.33 23.84 -7.83
N PHE A 88 1.43 23.83 -7.09
CA PHE A 88 1.43 24.06 -5.64
C PHE A 88 0.93 25.46 -5.27
N GLU A 89 1.29 26.49 -6.01
CA GLU A 89 0.82 27.88 -5.77
C GLU A 89 -0.70 27.96 -5.80
N LYS A 90 -1.37 27.37 -6.79
CA LYS A 90 -2.83 27.32 -6.86
C LYS A 90 -3.47 26.57 -5.69
N LEU A 91 -2.86 25.46 -5.25
CA LEU A 91 -3.32 24.70 -4.08
C LEU A 91 -3.14 25.53 -2.80
N SER A 92 -1.99 26.20 -2.67
CA SER A 92 -1.67 27.05 -1.51
C SER A 92 -2.67 28.20 -1.38
N ASP A 93 -3.01 28.87 -2.47
CA ASP A 93 -4.02 29.94 -2.47
C ASP A 93 -5.37 29.46 -1.95
N SER A 94 -5.84 28.28 -2.40
CA SER A 94 -7.10 27.71 -1.91
C SER A 94 -7.04 27.33 -0.43
N LEU A 95 -5.90 26.78 0.02
CA LEU A 95 -5.69 26.40 1.42
C LEU A 95 -5.68 27.61 2.35
N GLN A 96 -5.02 28.70 1.94
CA GLN A 96 -4.93 29.94 2.71
C GLN A 96 -6.27 30.66 2.78
N ASN A 97 -7.00 30.71 1.68
CA ASN A 97 -8.33 31.32 1.62
C ASN A 97 -9.43 30.51 2.30
N GLY A 98 -9.16 29.22 2.63
CA GLY A 98 -10.13 28.32 3.26
C GLY A 98 -11.39 28.06 2.42
N THR A 99 -11.26 28.11 1.08
CA THR A 99 -12.37 27.91 0.15
C THR A 99 -12.37 26.50 -0.39
N TYR A 100 -13.56 25.87 -0.37
CA TYR A 100 -13.74 24.57 -1.03
C TYR A 100 -13.45 24.70 -2.53
N ARG A 101 -12.54 23.87 -3.00
CA ARG A 101 -12.27 23.64 -4.43
C ARG A 101 -11.85 22.19 -4.64
N THR A 102 -12.23 21.65 -5.78
CA THR A 102 -11.77 20.34 -6.23
C THR A 102 -10.87 20.49 -7.45
N TYR A 103 -9.68 19.97 -7.33
CA TYR A 103 -8.67 19.94 -8.38
C TYR A 103 -8.47 18.53 -8.90
N LEU A 104 -8.32 18.39 -10.21
CA LEU A 104 -7.82 17.16 -10.85
C LEU A 104 -6.37 17.38 -11.26
N LEU A 105 -5.43 16.72 -10.59
CA LEU A 105 -4.02 16.73 -10.94
C LEU A 105 -3.71 15.56 -11.89
N GLU A 106 -3.71 15.86 -13.18
CA GLU A 106 -3.26 14.92 -14.19
C GLU A 106 -1.73 15.01 -14.32
N GLY A 107 -1.05 13.90 -14.07
CA GLY A 107 0.40 13.86 -14.14
C GLY A 107 0.92 12.50 -14.54
N ILE A 108 1.77 12.45 -15.55
CA ILE A 108 2.37 11.22 -16.02
C ILE A 108 3.13 10.49 -14.89
N THR A 109 3.28 9.18 -15.02
CA THR A 109 4.04 8.40 -14.04
C THR A 109 5.47 8.92 -13.94
N GLY A 110 5.92 9.23 -12.71
CA GLY A 110 7.24 9.83 -12.49
C GLY A 110 7.28 11.37 -12.60
N SER A 111 6.15 12.07 -12.77
CA SER A 111 6.07 13.54 -12.73
C SER A 111 6.22 14.13 -11.33
N GLY A 112 6.17 13.28 -10.29
CA GLY A 112 6.34 13.69 -8.89
C GLY A 112 5.08 14.20 -8.22
N LYS A 113 3.89 13.74 -8.60
CA LYS A 113 2.61 14.05 -7.91
C LYS A 113 2.73 13.97 -6.40
N THR A 114 3.38 12.93 -5.89
CA THR A 114 3.57 12.72 -4.44
C THR A 114 4.33 13.88 -3.77
N GLU A 115 5.29 14.51 -4.43
CA GLU A 115 6.01 15.66 -3.86
C GLU A 115 5.10 16.88 -3.76
N VAL A 116 4.22 17.09 -4.76
CA VAL A 116 3.18 18.13 -4.69
C VAL A 116 2.24 17.86 -3.49
N TYR A 117 1.84 16.62 -3.27
CA TYR A 117 1.01 16.24 -2.11
C TYR A 117 1.70 16.57 -0.79
N LEU A 118 2.99 16.22 -0.65
CA LEU A 118 3.76 16.49 0.55
C LEU A 118 3.86 17.98 0.85
N HIS A 119 4.06 18.82 -0.18
CA HIS A 119 4.09 20.27 -0.03
C HIS A 119 2.72 20.85 0.31
N ALA A 120 1.62 20.36 -0.29
CA ALA A 120 0.26 20.76 0.05
C ALA A 120 -0.10 20.38 1.50
N VAL A 121 0.27 19.18 1.94
CA VAL A 121 0.09 18.72 3.33
C VAL A 121 0.90 19.58 4.29
N ARG A 122 2.14 19.97 3.95
CA ARG A 122 2.97 20.87 4.75
C ARG A 122 2.29 22.23 4.94
N GLU A 123 1.76 22.78 3.86
CA GLU A 123 1.07 24.07 3.92
C GLU A 123 -0.19 24.01 4.76
N ALA A 124 -1.04 23.02 4.55
CA ALA A 124 -2.24 22.80 5.37
C ALA A 124 -1.89 22.59 6.85
N HIS A 125 -0.85 21.82 7.15
CA HIS A 125 -0.38 21.57 8.51
C HIS A 125 0.14 22.84 9.19
N LYS A 126 0.88 23.70 8.48
CA LYS A 126 1.30 25.03 8.98
C LYS A 126 0.11 25.93 9.33
N LEU A 127 -0.98 25.82 8.58
CA LEU A 127 -2.23 26.54 8.83
C LEU A 127 -3.07 25.92 9.97
N GLY A 128 -2.55 24.92 10.68
CA GLY A 128 -3.25 24.19 11.74
C GLY A 128 -4.42 23.35 11.26
N LYS A 129 -4.46 23.01 9.97
CA LYS A 129 -5.50 22.19 9.35
C LYS A 129 -5.09 20.72 9.30
N SER A 130 -6.08 19.83 9.38
CA SER A 130 -5.86 18.38 9.21
C SER A 130 -5.92 17.99 7.73
N CYS A 131 -5.21 16.90 7.40
CA CYS A 131 -5.07 16.38 6.04
C CYS A 131 -5.47 14.91 5.94
N LEU A 132 -6.33 14.57 5.00
CA LEU A 132 -6.70 13.20 4.65
C LEU A 132 -6.07 12.80 3.32
N ILE A 133 -5.30 11.73 3.32
CA ILE A 133 -4.69 11.18 2.10
C ILE A 133 -5.25 9.78 1.88
N LEU A 134 -6.04 9.63 0.83
CA LEU A 134 -6.57 8.36 0.39
C LEU A 134 -5.68 7.79 -0.71
N VAL A 135 -5.33 6.52 -0.57
CA VAL A 135 -4.54 5.78 -1.56
C VAL A 135 -5.17 4.40 -1.77
N PRO A 136 -5.03 3.78 -2.96
CA PRO A 136 -5.40 2.38 -3.15
C PRO A 136 -4.66 1.48 -2.14
N GLU A 137 -5.29 0.42 -1.66
CA GLU A 137 -4.69 -0.49 -0.67
C GLU A 137 -3.31 -1.01 -1.10
N ILE A 138 -3.18 -1.35 -2.38
CA ILE A 138 -1.91 -1.82 -2.97
C ILE A 138 -0.83 -0.74 -3.00
N SER A 139 -1.21 0.53 -3.00
CA SER A 139 -0.30 1.69 -3.02
C SER A 139 0.12 2.12 -1.61
N LEU A 140 -0.56 1.63 -0.57
CA LEU A 140 -0.23 1.91 0.83
C LEU A 140 1.02 1.10 1.26
N THR A 141 2.12 1.37 0.60
CA THR A 141 3.39 0.70 0.86
C THR A 141 4.13 1.32 2.05
N PRO A 142 5.00 0.57 2.73
CA PRO A 142 5.88 1.12 3.77
C PRO A 142 6.68 2.33 3.30
N GLN A 143 7.02 2.38 2.02
CA GLN A 143 7.77 3.48 1.42
C GLN A 143 6.96 4.77 1.34
N LEU A 144 5.70 4.70 0.94
CA LEU A 144 4.81 5.86 0.94
C LEU A 144 4.62 6.37 2.36
N VAL A 145 4.32 5.47 3.29
CA VAL A 145 4.18 5.78 4.72
C VAL A 145 5.44 6.46 5.26
N ASN A 146 6.62 5.90 4.97
CA ASN A 146 7.88 6.45 5.43
C ASN A 146 8.17 7.84 4.84
N ARG A 147 7.78 8.12 3.59
CA ARG A 147 7.90 9.46 2.99
C ARG A 147 7.12 10.53 3.77
N PHE A 148 5.96 10.18 4.29
CA PHE A 148 5.18 11.10 5.12
C PHE A 148 5.72 11.15 6.55
N ARG A 149 6.05 10.02 7.16
CA ARG A 149 6.58 9.98 8.53
C ARG A 149 7.94 10.64 8.68
N SER A 150 8.83 10.53 7.68
CA SER A 150 10.11 11.23 7.69
C SER A 150 9.98 12.77 7.61
N ARG A 151 8.83 13.30 7.24
CA ARG A 151 8.59 14.74 7.13
C ARG A 151 7.66 15.30 8.21
N PHE A 152 6.73 14.49 8.68
CA PHE A 152 5.69 14.92 9.63
C PHE A 152 5.70 14.16 10.96
N GLY A 153 6.59 13.20 11.12
CA GLY A 153 6.79 12.48 12.38
C GLY A 153 5.51 11.83 12.92
N ASP A 154 5.25 12.08 14.19
CA ASP A 154 4.10 11.53 14.92
C ASP A 154 2.74 12.13 14.53
N HIS A 155 2.70 13.18 13.73
CA HIS A 155 1.44 13.75 13.24
C HIS A 155 0.74 12.86 12.21
N VAL A 156 1.41 11.78 11.73
CA VAL A 156 0.86 10.84 10.75
C VAL A 156 0.20 9.65 11.44
N ALA A 157 -1.07 9.41 11.13
CA ALA A 157 -1.82 8.20 11.45
C ALA A 157 -2.08 7.38 10.18
N ILE A 158 -2.13 6.05 10.33
CA ILE A 158 -2.35 5.13 9.20
C ILE A 158 -3.60 4.31 9.48
N LEU A 159 -4.49 4.20 8.47
CA LEU A 159 -5.74 3.45 8.59
C LEU A 159 -5.98 2.59 7.34
N HIS A 160 -5.93 1.27 7.49
CA HIS A 160 -6.24 0.31 6.43
C HIS A 160 -6.80 -1.02 6.95
N SER A 161 -7.32 -1.85 6.07
CA SER A 161 -7.99 -3.11 6.40
C SER A 161 -7.06 -4.18 6.99
N GLY A 162 -5.77 -4.16 6.67
CA GLY A 162 -4.79 -5.13 7.16
C GLY A 162 -4.26 -4.85 8.59
N MET A 163 -4.79 -3.83 9.29
CA MET A 163 -4.45 -3.56 10.69
C MET A 163 -5.26 -4.44 11.63
N ASP A 164 -4.66 -4.80 12.76
CA ASP A 164 -5.39 -5.42 13.86
C ASP A 164 -6.39 -4.42 14.48
N ASP A 165 -7.48 -4.92 15.06
CA ASP A 165 -8.53 -4.05 15.62
C ASP A 165 -8.00 -3.10 16.72
N GLY A 166 -7.03 -3.56 17.53
CA GLY A 166 -6.38 -2.74 18.54
C GLY A 166 -5.52 -1.62 17.94
N GLU A 167 -4.72 -1.92 16.90
CA GLU A 167 -3.92 -0.93 16.19
C GLU A 167 -4.82 0.12 15.52
N ARG A 168 -5.88 -0.34 14.86
CA ARG A 168 -6.86 0.53 14.19
C ARG A 168 -7.55 1.46 15.19
N PHE A 169 -7.96 0.93 16.33
CA PHE A 169 -8.58 1.71 17.40
C PHE A 169 -7.63 2.75 17.99
N ASP A 170 -6.36 2.41 18.18
CA ASP A 170 -5.35 3.31 18.71
C ASP A 170 -5.05 4.45 17.73
N GLU A 171 -4.85 4.15 16.44
CA GLU A 171 -4.63 5.18 15.39
C GLU A 171 -5.89 6.08 15.23
N TRP A 172 -7.09 5.49 15.19
CA TRP A 172 -8.35 6.23 15.16
C TRP A 172 -8.50 7.16 16.37
N SER A 173 -8.13 6.69 17.57
CA SER A 173 -8.17 7.47 18.80
C SER A 173 -7.18 8.63 18.78
N ARG A 174 -5.96 8.43 18.23
CA ARG A 174 -4.98 9.50 18.05
C ARG A 174 -5.52 10.61 17.15
N VAL A 175 -6.18 10.26 16.06
CA VAL A 175 -6.85 11.23 15.17
C VAL A 175 -7.95 11.97 15.90
N ARG A 176 -8.85 11.26 16.60
CA ARG A 176 -9.98 11.84 17.32
C ARG A 176 -9.54 12.85 18.39
N HIS A 177 -8.45 12.56 19.11
CA HIS A 177 -7.94 13.44 20.16
C HIS A 177 -7.01 14.55 19.63
N GLY A 178 -6.70 14.55 18.33
CA GLY A 178 -5.85 15.57 17.69
C GLY A 178 -4.35 15.32 17.86
N PHE A 179 -3.92 14.14 18.31
CA PHE A 179 -2.50 13.76 18.36
C PHE A 179 -1.93 13.46 16.97
N ALA A 180 -2.78 13.11 16.03
CA ALA A 180 -2.42 12.98 14.63
C ALA A 180 -3.36 13.85 13.78
N SER A 181 -2.79 14.73 12.99
CA SER A 181 -3.51 15.66 12.11
C SER A 181 -3.44 15.26 10.63
N ILE A 182 -2.64 14.26 10.28
CA ILE A 182 -2.45 13.76 8.92
C ILE A 182 -2.85 12.28 8.93
N VAL A 183 -3.86 11.92 8.16
CA VAL A 183 -4.33 10.53 8.03
C VAL A 183 -3.99 10.03 6.63
N ILE A 184 -3.32 8.89 6.54
CA ILE A 184 -3.09 8.17 5.29
C ILE A 184 -3.81 6.84 5.40
N GLY A 185 -4.59 6.49 4.39
CA GLY A 185 -5.26 5.22 4.42
C GLY A 185 -5.96 4.82 3.14
N ALA A 186 -6.49 3.61 3.16
CA ALA A 186 -7.32 3.10 2.10
C ALA A 186 -8.72 3.72 2.15
N ARG A 187 -9.60 3.27 1.28
CA ARG A 187 -10.98 3.76 1.13
C ARG A 187 -11.71 4.06 2.45
N SER A 188 -11.62 3.17 3.45
CA SER A 188 -12.30 3.33 4.75
C SER A 188 -11.79 4.49 5.61
N ALA A 189 -10.56 4.97 5.34
CA ALA A 189 -10.01 6.12 6.04
C ALA A 189 -10.79 7.41 5.79
N VAL A 190 -11.66 7.43 4.77
CA VAL A 190 -12.57 8.56 4.52
C VAL A 190 -13.49 8.89 5.70
N PHE A 191 -13.72 7.96 6.62
CA PHE A 191 -14.53 8.15 7.83
C PHE A 191 -13.75 8.51 9.09
N SER A 192 -12.47 8.85 8.97
CA SER A 192 -11.62 9.24 10.10
C SER A 192 -12.18 10.47 10.83
N PRO A 193 -12.16 10.51 12.19
CA PRO A 193 -12.76 11.58 12.98
C PRO A 193 -11.84 12.81 13.08
N MET A 194 -11.51 13.39 11.94
CA MET A 194 -10.59 14.51 11.83
C MET A 194 -11.26 15.82 12.23
N LYS A 195 -10.56 16.63 12.99
CA LYS A 195 -10.96 17.99 13.33
C LYS A 195 -10.30 18.98 12.37
N ASN A 196 -10.97 20.08 12.04
CA ASN A 196 -10.42 21.15 11.21
C ASN A 196 -9.82 20.65 9.88
N LEU A 197 -10.56 19.81 9.16
CA LEU A 197 -10.13 19.24 7.87
C LEU A 197 -9.97 20.34 6.83
N GLY A 198 -8.78 20.50 6.26
CA GLY A 198 -8.47 21.54 5.28
C GLY A 198 -7.98 21.01 3.93
N LEU A 199 -7.47 19.76 3.90
CA LEU A 199 -6.99 19.15 2.68
C LEU A 199 -7.39 17.69 2.59
N ILE A 200 -7.90 17.30 1.43
CA ILE A 200 -8.11 15.90 1.06
C ILE A 200 -7.33 15.62 -0.22
N VAL A 201 -6.47 14.63 -0.19
CA VAL A 201 -5.75 14.10 -1.37
C VAL A 201 -6.27 12.71 -1.66
N ILE A 202 -6.57 12.42 -2.92
CA ILE A 202 -6.97 11.10 -3.39
C ILE A 202 -6.01 10.72 -4.52
N ASP A 203 -5.07 9.84 -4.20
CA ASP A 203 -4.11 9.35 -5.19
C ASP A 203 -4.70 8.22 -6.01
N GLU A 204 -4.31 8.14 -7.31
CA GLU A 204 -4.88 7.19 -8.28
C GLU A 204 -6.42 7.17 -8.20
N GLU A 205 -7.06 8.33 -8.34
CA GLU A 205 -8.51 8.54 -8.12
C GLU A 205 -9.41 7.63 -8.96
N HIS A 206 -8.88 7.12 -10.08
CA HIS A 206 -9.54 6.20 -11.01
C HIS A 206 -9.58 4.75 -10.52
N ASP A 207 -8.84 4.41 -9.44
CA ASP A 207 -8.71 3.03 -9.00
C ASP A 207 -10.05 2.45 -8.52
N PRO A 208 -10.48 1.27 -9.04
CA PRO A 208 -11.76 0.66 -8.69
C PRO A 208 -11.86 0.24 -7.22
N SER A 209 -10.74 0.17 -6.46
CA SER A 209 -10.75 -0.16 -5.04
C SER A 209 -11.45 0.89 -4.17
N TYR A 210 -11.64 2.11 -4.68
CA TYR A 210 -12.44 3.13 -4.01
C TYR A 210 -13.94 2.82 -3.99
N LYS A 211 -14.42 1.87 -4.80
CA LYS A 211 -15.81 1.42 -4.80
C LYS A 211 -16.02 0.30 -3.78
N GLN A 212 -16.92 0.53 -2.81
CA GLN A 212 -17.39 -0.51 -1.88
C GLN A 212 -18.48 -1.34 -2.54
N GLY A 213 -18.23 -2.64 -2.73
CA GLY A 213 -19.20 -3.58 -3.32
C GLY A 213 -20.24 -4.10 -2.33
N GLU A 214 -19.87 -4.19 -1.04
CA GLU A 214 -20.69 -4.70 0.04
C GLU A 214 -21.45 -3.56 0.75
N THR A 215 -22.49 -3.92 1.50
CA THR A 215 -23.29 -2.96 2.27
C THR A 215 -22.54 -2.49 3.52
N PRO A 216 -22.50 -1.16 3.78
CA PRO A 216 -23.06 -0.06 2.97
C PRO A 216 -22.22 0.22 1.71
N ARG A 217 -22.90 0.35 0.57
CA ARG A 217 -22.24 0.65 -0.70
C ARG A 217 -21.95 2.14 -0.82
N TYR A 218 -20.71 2.49 -1.11
CA TYR A 218 -20.27 3.87 -1.35
C TYR A 218 -19.04 3.89 -2.26
N HIS A 219 -18.77 5.07 -2.80
CA HIS A 219 -17.53 5.33 -3.53
C HIS A 219 -16.65 6.26 -2.66
N GLY A 220 -15.47 5.81 -2.25
CA GLY A 220 -14.60 6.55 -1.34
C GLY A 220 -14.19 7.93 -1.86
N ARG A 221 -13.94 8.07 -3.17
CA ARG A 221 -13.67 9.35 -3.82
C ARG A 221 -14.84 10.32 -3.67
N ASP A 222 -16.05 9.87 -3.96
CA ASP A 222 -17.22 10.74 -3.95
C ASP A 222 -17.58 11.18 -2.53
N VAL A 223 -17.47 10.26 -1.55
CA VAL A 223 -17.61 10.60 -0.12
C VAL A 223 -16.56 11.59 0.32
N ALA A 224 -15.30 11.45 -0.13
CA ALA A 224 -14.23 12.37 0.20
C ALA A 224 -14.47 13.77 -0.36
N ILE A 225 -14.95 13.87 -1.61
CA ILE A 225 -15.33 15.15 -2.24
C ILE A 225 -16.46 15.81 -1.47
N PHE A 226 -17.52 15.06 -1.14
CA PHE A 226 -18.64 15.56 -0.35
C PHE A 226 -18.17 16.05 1.03
N ARG A 227 -17.32 15.26 1.70
CA ARG A 227 -16.72 15.63 2.98
C ARG A 227 -15.86 16.90 2.88
N GLY A 228 -15.13 17.06 1.77
CA GLY A 228 -14.37 18.29 1.48
C GLY A 228 -15.28 19.51 1.32
N TYR A 229 -16.40 19.34 0.63
CA TYR A 229 -17.43 20.38 0.49
C TYR A 229 -17.99 20.81 1.85
N GLU A 230 -18.44 19.87 2.67
CA GLU A 230 -18.98 20.13 4.01
C GLU A 230 -17.96 20.81 4.95
N ALA A 231 -16.68 20.46 4.83
CA ALA A 231 -15.60 21.02 5.66
C ALA A 231 -15.01 22.32 5.12
N GLY A 232 -15.39 22.79 3.93
CA GLY A 232 -14.73 23.89 3.25
C GLY A 232 -13.26 23.59 2.88
N ALA A 233 -12.91 22.31 2.68
CA ALA A 233 -11.55 21.84 2.45
C ALA A 233 -11.19 21.80 0.96
N THR A 234 -9.93 21.99 0.65
CA THR A 234 -9.38 21.75 -0.70
C THR A 234 -9.32 20.25 -0.97
N VAL A 235 -9.82 19.81 -2.13
CA VAL A 235 -9.77 18.42 -2.58
C VAL A 235 -8.86 18.31 -3.80
N LEU A 236 -7.88 17.39 -3.75
CA LEU A 236 -6.94 17.12 -4.83
C LEU A 236 -7.05 15.68 -5.27
N LEU A 237 -7.54 15.45 -6.47
CA LEU A 237 -7.63 14.16 -7.14
C LEU A 237 -6.38 13.98 -8.01
N GLY A 238 -5.56 12.99 -7.75
CA GLY A 238 -4.35 12.73 -8.53
C GLY A 238 -4.47 11.47 -9.37
N SER A 239 -4.06 11.54 -10.64
CA SER A 239 -4.03 10.41 -11.53
C SER A 239 -3.06 10.60 -12.69
N ALA A 240 -2.52 9.49 -13.24
CA ALA A 240 -1.87 9.49 -14.54
C ALA A 240 -2.88 9.23 -15.67
N THR A 241 -3.99 8.59 -15.35
CA THR A 241 -5.07 8.16 -16.25
C THR A 241 -6.42 8.50 -15.62
N PRO A 242 -6.84 9.76 -15.61
CA PRO A 242 -8.07 10.20 -14.94
C PRO A 242 -9.29 9.40 -15.36
N SER A 243 -10.22 9.20 -14.43
CA SER A 243 -11.51 8.58 -14.72
C SER A 243 -12.35 9.47 -15.66
N LEU A 244 -13.25 8.85 -16.44
CA LEU A 244 -14.14 9.59 -17.33
C LEU A 244 -15.03 10.57 -16.55
N GLU A 245 -15.46 10.17 -15.35
CA GLU A 245 -16.27 11.02 -14.46
C GLU A 245 -15.50 12.27 -14.02
N SER A 246 -14.23 12.12 -13.62
CA SER A 246 -13.40 13.27 -13.21
C SER A 246 -13.09 14.17 -14.40
N SER A 247 -12.76 13.61 -15.56
CA SER A 247 -12.54 14.37 -16.79
C SER A 247 -13.79 15.15 -17.22
N ASN A 248 -14.98 14.53 -17.14
CA ASN A 248 -16.24 15.19 -17.43
C ASN A 248 -16.54 16.33 -16.44
N ASN A 249 -16.20 16.14 -15.16
CA ASN A 249 -16.37 17.20 -14.16
C ASN A 249 -15.42 18.39 -14.41
N VAL A 250 -14.23 18.16 -14.95
CA VAL A 250 -13.35 19.25 -15.43
C VAL A 250 -13.99 19.98 -16.61
N SER A 251 -14.49 19.24 -17.62
CA SER A 251 -15.15 19.84 -18.80
C SER A 251 -16.38 20.68 -18.45
N ASN A 252 -17.08 20.29 -17.38
CA ASN A 252 -18.26 21.02 -16.88
C ASN A 252 -17.90 22.13 -15.88
N GLY A 253 -16.62 22.44 -15.65
CA GLY A 253 -16.17 23.49 -14.75
C GLY A 253 -16.38 23.19 -13.25
N LYS A 254 -16.73 21.96 -12.87
CA LYS A 254 -16.87 21.55 -11.47
C LYS A 254 -15.53 21.31 -10.80
N TYR A 255 -14.54 20.85 -11.56
CA TYR A 255 -13.16 20.65 -11.10
C TYR A 255 -12.22 21.54 -11.92
N GLU A 256 -11.15 22.01 -11.30
CA GLU A 256 -10.07 22.70 -11.98
C GLU A 256 -8.95 21.72 -12.35
N LEU A 257 -8.53 21.72 -13.62
CA LEU A 257 -7.45 20.88 -14.11
C LEU A 257 -6.08 21.48 -13.76
N LEU A 258 -5.23 20.65 -13.18
CA LEU A 258 -3.81 20.90 -12.96
C LEU A 258 -3.01 19.83 -13.70
N SER A 259 -1.95 20.18 -14.40
CA SER A 259 -1.20 19.23 -15.23
C SER A 259 0.28 19.22 -14.89
N LEU A 260 0.86 18.01 -14.86
CA LEU A 260 2.30 17.76 -14.78
C LEU A 260 2.70 16.90 -15.99
N THR A 261 3.25 17.54 -17.00
CA THR A 261 3.53 16.91 -18.30
C THR A 261 4.92 16.31 -18.40
N SER A 262 5.83 16.73 -17.52
CA SER A 262 7.25 16.36 -17.56
C SER A 262 7.60 15.37 -16.44
N ARG A 263 8.51 14.40 -16.73
CA ARG A 263 9.14 13.57 -15.70
C ARG A 263 10.26 14.33 -14.99
N ILE A 264 10.42 14.11 -13.69
CA ILE A 264 11.42 14.81 -12.85
C ILE A 264 12.83 14.73 -13.45
N ASN A 265 13.23 13.58 -13.99
CA ASN A 265 14.58 13.37 -14.52
C ASN A 265 14.66 13.48 -16.06
N GLN A 266 13.67 14.09 -16.70
CA GLN A 266 13.56 14.11 -18.19
C GLN A 266 13.70 12.72 -18.82
N ALA A 267 13.41 11.65 -18.06
CA ALA A 267 13.51 10.29 -18.55
C ALA A 267 12.51 10.06 -19.68
N LEU A 268 13.02 9.53 -20.78
CA LEU A 268 12.20 9.17 -21.94
C LEU A 268 11.17 8.10 -21.55
N LEU A 269 10.04 8.11 -22.25
CA LEU A 269 9.09 7.00 -22.17
C LEU A 269 9.74 5.72 -22.71
N PRO A 270 9.38 4.55 -22.16
CA PRO A 270 9.86 3.30 -22.72
C PRO A 270 9.36 3.11 -24.15
N GLU A 271 10.16 2.45 -24.98
CA GLU A 271 9.71 1.98 -26.30
C GLU A 271 8.64 0.91 -26.09
N VAL A 272 7.49 1.09 -26.75
CA VAL A 272 6.38 0.13 -26.70
C VAL A 272 6.30 -0.59 -28.04
N ARG A 273 6.38 -1.93 -28.01
CA ARG A 273 6.20 -2.79 -29.18
C ARG A 273 4.93 -3.60 -29.02
N LEU A 274 4.03 -3.47 -29.97
CA LEU A 274 2.79 -4.24 -30.02
C LEU A 274 3.00 -5.44 -30.97
N LEU A 275 2.75 -6.65 -30.45
CA LEU A 275 2.89 -7.89 -31.22
C LEU A 275 1.51 -8.55 -31.38
N ASP A 276 1.11 -8.80 -32.64
CA ASP A 276 -0.09 -9.60 -32.92
C ASP A 276 0.26 -11.09 -32.84
N MET A 277 -0.14 -11.73 -31.75
CA MET A 277 0.11 -13.15 -31.50
C MET A 277 -0.56 -14.11 -32.51
N LYS A 278 -1.43 -13.62 -33.42
CA LYS A 278 -1.99 -14.41 -34.50
C LYS A 278 -0.99 -14.56 -35.66
N THR A 279 -0.11 -13.58 -35.86
CA THR A 279 0.85 -13.50 -36.94
C THR A 279 2.26 -13.84 -36.53
N VAL A 280 2.59 -13.66 -35.25
CA VAL A 280 3.95 -13.94 -34.73
C VAL A 280 4.03 -15.39 -34.26
N PRO A 281 5.09 -16.13 -34.64
CA PRO A 281 5.29 -17.50 -34.18
C PRO A 281 5.40 -17.57 -32.68
N GLY A 282 4.58 -18.42 -32.07
CA GLY A 282 4.73 -18.75 -30.64
C GLY A 282 6.03 -19.53 -30.38
N GLN A 283 6.57 -19.39 -29.18
CA GLN A 283 7.74 -20.16 -28.77
C GLN A 283 7.37 -21.64 -28.62
N LYS A 284 8.27 -22.55 -29.09
CA LYS A 284 8.09 -23.99 -28.92
C LYS A 284 7.82 -24.34 -27.46
N GLY A 285 6.67 -24.97 -27.16
CA GLY A 285 6.25 -25.34 -25.81
C GLY A 285 5.35 -24.32 -25.08
N SER A 286 5.13 -23.10 -25.63
CA SER A 286 4.19 -22.16 -25.05
C SER A 286 3.56 -21.25 -26.13
N PRO A 287 2.26 -21.33 -26.34
CA PRO A 287 1.56 -20.46 -27.31
C PRO A 287 1.43 -19.01 -26.79
N TYR A 288 1.78 -18.74 -25.56
CA TYR A 288 1.61 -17.42 -24.90
C TYR A 288 2.87 -16.55 -24.94
N PHE A 289 4.01 -17.14 -25.28
CA PHE A 289 5.28 -16.44 -25.42
C PHE A 289 5.65 -16.34 -26.88
N SER A 290 5.84 -15.14 -27.39
CA SER A 290 6.44 -14.96 -28.72
C SER A 290 7.94 -15.21 -28.67
N SER A 291 8.52 -15.61 -29.79
CA SER A 291 9.98 -15.76 -29.94
C SER A 291 10.70 -14.44 -29.63
N GLU A 292 10.10 -13.31 -30.05
CA GLU A 292 10.64 -11.97 -29.80
C GLU A 292 10.68 -11.62 -28.34
N LEU A 293 9.60 -11.95 -27.57
CA LEU A 293 9.57 -11.72 -26.12
C LEU A 293 10.65 -12.53 -25.40
N VAL A 294 10.80 -13.82 -25.76
CA VAL A 294 11.82 -14.69 -25.16
C VAL A 294 13.22 -14.17 -25.46
N GLU A 295 13.48 -13.70 -26.70
CA GLU A 295 14.76 -13.11 -27.04
C GLU A 295 15.01 -11.78 -26.30
N ALA A 296 14.01 -10.92 -26.19
CA ALA A 296 14.11 -9.69 -25.40
C ALA A 296 14.47 -9.96 -23.95
N LEU A 297 13.83 -10.95 -23.30
CA LEU A 297 14.15 -11.38 -21.94
C LEU A 297 15.58 -11.93 -21.83
N ARG A 298 16.01 -12.73 -22.81
CA ARG A 298 17.40 -13.26 -22.88
C ARG A 298 18.43 -12.15 -22.93
N LEU A 299 18.20 -11.14 -23.77
CA LEU A 299 19.09 -9.98 -23.89
C LEU A 299 19.17 -9.17 -22.59
N ARG A 300 18.06 -9.02 -21.87
CA ARG A 300 18.06 -8.34 -20.55
C ARG A 300 18.85 -9.14 -19.51
N LEU A 301 18.66 -10.46 -19.45
CA LEU A 301 19.42 -11.35 -18.56
C LEU A 301 20.93 -11.29 -18.83
N LEU A 302 21.35 -11.31 -20.12
CA LEU A 302 22.76 -11.16 -20.49
C LEU A 302 23.36 -9.83 -20.02
N LYS A 303 22.57 -8.76 -20.02
CA LYS A 303 22.97 -7.43 -19.52
C LYS A 303 22.85 -7.30 -17.99
N LYS A 304 22.43 -8.35 -17.29
CA LYS A 304 22.13 -8.33 -15.84
C LYS A 304 21.06 -7.30 -15.46
N GLU A 305 20.16 -7.01 -16.36
CA GLU A 305 19.01 -6.16 -16.16
C GLU A 305 17.83 -7.01 -15.67
N GLN A 306 16.94 -6.41 -14.87
CA GLN A 306 15.72 -7.06 -14.40
C GLN A 306 14.59 -6.91 -15.41
N SER A 307 13.69 -7.89 -15.44
CA SER A 307 12.50 -7.88 -16.30
C SER A 307 11.23 -8.11 -15.48
N ILE A 308 10.14 -7.45 -15.86
CA ILE A 308 8.81 -7.69 -15.29
C ILE A 308 7.92 -8.26 -16.37
N VAL A 309 7.40 -9.46 -16.14
CA VAL A 309 6.38 -10.09 -16.98
C VAL A 309 5.01 -9.87 -16.32
N PHE A 310 4.20 -9.03 -16.94
CA PHE A 310 2.89 -8.66 -16.39
C PHE A 310 1.76 -9.43 -17.08
N LEU A 311 0.98 -10.14 -16.29
CA LEU A 311 -0.23 -10.82 -16.73
C LEU A 311 -1.46 -10.18 -16.07
N ASN A 312 -2.27 -9.43 -16.83
CA ASN A 312 -3.44 -8.73 -16.32
C ASN A 312 -4.60 -9.67 -15.93
N ARG A 313 -4.52 -10.95 -16.23
CA ARG A 313 -5.58 -11.91 -15.92
C ARG A 313 -5.46 -12.37 -14.47
N ARG A 314 -6.43 -11.98 -13.62
CA ARG A 314 -6.51 -12.47 -12.24
C ARG A 314 -6.89 -13.94 -12.22
N GLY A 315 -6.11 -14.75 -11.50
CA GLY A 315 -6.40 -16.13 -11.15
C GLY A 315 -6.26 -17.13 -12.29
N PHE A 316 -6.04 -18.36 -11.91
CA PHE A 316 -6.20 -19.54 -12.75
C PHE A 316 -7.69 -19.70 -13.02
N ALA A 317 -8.20 -19.04 -14.06
CA ALA A 317 -9.55 -19.25 -14.56
C ALA A 317 -9.46 -19.87 -15.95
N PRO A 318 -9.04 -21.13 -16.07
CA PRO A 318 -9.01 -21.80 -17.35
C PRO A 318 -10.44 -21.96 -17.82
N LEU A 319 -10.74 -21.26 -18.93
CA LEU A 319 -11.98 -21.48 -19.64
C LEU A 319 -11.98 -22.88 -20.25
N VAL A 320 -13.08 -23.56 -20.12
CA VAL A 320 -13.26 -24.86 -20.77
C VAL A 320 -13.92 -24.62 -22.13
N ARG A 321 -13.24 -25.02 -23.19
CA ARG A 321 -13.74 -24.97 -24.57
C ARG A 321 -13.82 -26.35 -25.19
N CYS A 322 -14.83 -26.54 -26.02
CA CYS A 322 -14.91 -27.74 -26.84
C CYS A 322 -13.74 -27.78 -27.84
N SER A 323 -13.11 -28.95 -27.95
CA SER A 323 -12.01 -29.14 -28.90
C SER A 323 -12.46 -29.12 -30.38
N LYS A 324 -13.75 -29.34 -30.66
CA LYS A 324 -14.33 -29.42 -32.01
C LYS A 324 -15.07 -28.15 -32.44
N CYS A 325 -16.03 -27.67 -31.65
CA CYS A 325 -16.86 -26.51 -32.03
C CYS A 325 -16.41 -25.21 -31.37
N GLU A 326 -15.39 -25.24 -30.53
CA GLU A 326 -14.82 -24.10 -29.80
C GLU A 326 -15.81 -23.35 -28.86
N SER A 327 -17.02 -23.90 -28.67
CA SER A 327 -17.98 -23.33 -27.71
C SER A 327 -17.41 -23.36 -26.30
N THR A 328 -17.65 -22.30 -25.54
CA THR A 328 -17.23 -22.19 -24.14
C THR A 328 -18.27 -22.85 -23.25
N PHE A 329 -17.85 -23.59 -22.25
CA PHE A 329 -18.75 -24.17 -21.26
C PHE A 329 -19.32 -23.05 -20.36
N THR A 330 -20.62 -22.85 -20.43
CA THR A 330 -21.33 -21.81 -19.67
C THR A 330 -22.08 -22.34 -18.47
N CYS A 331 -22.30 -21.50 -17.49
CA CYS A 331 -23.12 -21.81 -16.34
C CYS A 331 -24.60 -21.89 -16.73
N PRO A 332 -25.34 -22.93 -16.34
CA PRO A 332 -26.75 -23.04 -16.66
C PRO A 332 -27.63 -22.00 -15.94
N ASN A 333 -27.17 -21.44 -14.82
CA ASN A 333 -27.95 -20.51 -14.02
C ASN A 333 -27.78 -19.03 -14.43
N CYS A 334 -26.58 -18.64 -14.88
CA CYS A 334 -26.26 -17.23 -15.17
C CYS A 334 -25.54 -17.02 -16.49
N SER A 335 -25.42 -18.05 -17.34
CA SER A 335 -24.81 -17.98 -18.69
C SER A 335 -23.34 -17.50 -18.73
N LEU A 336 -22.69 -17.34 -17.60
CA LEU A 336 -21.29 -16.98 -17.52
C LEU A 336 -20.38 -18.18 -17.80
N SER A 337 -19.20 -17.93 -18.32
CA SER A 337 -18.22 -19.00 -18.56
C SER A 337 -17.84 -19.69 -17.26
N LEU A 338 -17.86 -21.03 -17.27
CA LEU A 338 -17.38 -21.85 -16.16
C LEU A 338 -15.85 -21.87 -16.11
N VAL A 339 -15.34 -21.86 -14.91
CA VAL A 339 -13.92 -21.91 -14.58
C VAL A 339 -13.51 -23.29 -14.14
N TYR A 340 -12.44 -23.83 -14.67
CA TYR A 340 -11.92 -25.14 -14.28
C TYR A 340 -11.00 -25.03 -13.07
N HIS A 341 -11.25 -25.86 -12.06
CA HIS A 341 -10.41 -26.04 -10.88
C HIS A 341 -9.65 -27.35 -10.96
N GLN A 342 -8.36 -27.28 -11.26
CA GLN A 342 -7.52 -28.44 -11.54
C GLN A 342 -7.43 -29.41 -10.36
N VAL A 343 -7.24 -28.92 -9.13
CA VAL A 343 -7.09 -29.76 -7.93
C VAL A 343 -8.36 -30.58 -7.66
N ALA A 344 -9.52 -29.97 -7.85
CA ALA A 344 -10.82 -30.63 -7.62
C ALA A 344 -11.38 -31.31 -8.88
N ASN A 345 -10.73 -31.17 -10.05
CA ASN A 345 -11.18 -31.63 -11.36
C ASN A 345 -12.65 -31.29 -11.65
N GLN A 346 -13.03 -30.05 -11.36
CA GLN A 346 -14.40 -29.57 -11.47
C GLN A 346 -14.46 -28.20 -12.15
N VAL A 347 -15.63 -27.85 -12.65
CA VAL A 347 -15.91 -26.50 -13.19
C VAL A 347 -16.86 -25.77 -12.25
N GLN A 348 -16.57 -24.51 -11.98
CA GLN A 348 -17.33 -23.65 -11.08
C GLN A 348 -17.72 -22.33 -11.72
N CYS A 349 -18.88 -21.82 -11.39
CA CYS A 349 -19.29 -20.46 -11.66
C CYS A 349 -18.99 -19.57 -10.46
N HIS A 350 -18.14 -18.56 -10.64
CA HIS A 350 -17.81 -17.60 -9.55
C HIS A 350 -18.90 -16.54 -9.27
N GLN A 351 -20.02 -16.60 -10.00
CA GLN A 351 -21.15 -15.67 -9.78
C GLN A 351 -22.24 -16.29 -8.88
N CYS A 352 -22.53 -17.56 -9.07
CA CYS A 352 -23.63 -18.25 -8.37
C CYS A 352 -23.18 -19.53 -7.66
N ASP A 353 -21.89 -19.76 -7.57
CA ASP A 353 -21.27 -20.93 -6.93
C ASP A 353 -21.72 -22.28 -7.48
N PHE A 354 -22.32 -22.30 -8.68
CA PHE A 354 -22.65 -23.56 -9.35
C PHE A 354 -21.38 -24.38 -9.62
N VAL A 355 -21.35 -25.61 -9.17
CA VAL A 355 -20.22 -26.53 -9.30
C VAL A 355 -20.68 -27.82 -9.96
N LYS A 356 -19.90 -28.34 -10.92
CA LYS A 356 -20.05 -29.70 -11.44
C LYS A 356 -18.70 -30.29 -11.83
N PRO A 357 -18.57 -31.63 -11.87
CA PRO A 357 -17.37 -32.28 -12.42
C PRO A 357 -17.14 -31.88 -13.86
N LEU A 358 -15.87 -31.85 -14.29
CA LEU A 358 -15.53 -31.62 -15.69
C LEU A 358 -16.07 -32.78 -16.54
N VAL A 359 -17.09 -32.48 -17.36
CA VAL A 359 -17.61 -33.46 -18.32
C VAL A 359 -16.80 -33.41 -19.61
N GLN A 360 -16.49 -34.57 -20.14
CA GLN A 360 -15.76 -34.67 -21.41
C GLN A 360 -16.65 -34.34 -22.59
N ARG A 361 -17.97 -34.61 -22.50
CA ARG A 361 -18.92 -34.38 -23.60
C ARG A 361 -19.32 -32.90 -23.71
N CYS A 362 -19.18 -32.38 -24.91
CA CYS A 362 -19.59 -31.01 -25.20
C CYS A 362 -21.13 -30.87 -25.14
N PRO A 363 -21.67 -29.92 -24.37
CA PRO A 363 -23.12 -29.70 -24.29
C PRO A 363 -23.71 -29.19 -25.61
N GLU A 364 -22.95 -28.51 -26.44
CA GLU A 364 -23.45 -27.90 -27.70
C GLU A 364 -23.41 -28.89 -28.87
N CYS A 365 -22.28 -29.52 -29.14
CA CYS A 365 -22.11 -30.36 -30.34
C CYS A 365 -22.02 -31.85 -30.03
N GLY A 366 -22.11 -32.28 -28.78
CA GLY A 366 -22.07 -33.69 -28.38
C GLY A 366 -20.69 -34.37 -28.56
N ASN A 367 -19.65 -33.63 -28.86
CA ASN A 367 -18.29 -34.16 -29.03
C ASN A 367 -17.77 -34.78 -27.72
N ASP A 368 -17.25 -35.99 -27.81
CA ASP A 368 -16.77 -36.79 -26.64
C ASP A 368 -15.24 -36.67 -26.42
N HIS A 369 -14.55 -35.85 -27.22
CA HIS A 369 -13.14 -35.58 -26.98
C HIS A 369 -12.93 -34.63 -25.81
N ALA A 370 -11.83 -34.83 -25.08
CA ALA A 370 -11.46 -33.99 -23.96
C ALA A 370 -11.54 -32.49 -24.32
N PRO A 371 -12.20 -31.68 -23.52
CA PRO A 371 -12.26 -30.24 -23.76
C PRO A 371 -10.88 -29.60 -23.62
N LYS A 372 -10.64 -28.52 -24.37
CA LYS A 372 -9.44 -27.71 -24.21
C LYS A 372 -9.60 -26.80 -23.00
N ILE A 373 -8.67 -26.86 -22.11
CA ILE A 373 -8.59 -25.93 -20.98
C ILE A 373 -7.73 -24.74 -21.46
N ILE A 374 -8.37 -23.59 -21.64
CA ILE A 374 -7.72 -22.39 -22.17
C ILE A 374 -7.61 -21.35 -21.05
N GLY A 375 -6.42 -21.07 -20.63
CA GLY A 375 -6.13 -20.04 -19.66
C GLY A 375 -4.70 -20.15 -19.18
N THR A 376 -4.04 -19.02 -19.06
CA THR A 376 -2.67 -18.96 -18.53
C THR A 376 -2.75 -18.28 -17.18
N GLY A 377 -2.43 -19.00 -16.13
CA GLY A 377 -2.21 -18.43 -14.80
C GLY A 377 -0.76 -17.99 -14.63
N THR A 378 -0.49 -17.23 -13.58
CA THR A 378 0.85 -16.82 -13.18
C THR A 378 1.77 -18.03 -12.93
N GLU A 379 1.22 -19.16 -12.48
CA GLU A 379 1.94 -20.41 -12.29
C GLU A 379 2.49 -20.96 -13.60
N GLN A 380 1.66 -21.03 -14.63
CA GLN A 380 2.10 -21.51 -15.94
C GLN A 380 3.11 -20.56 -16.60
N VAL A 381 2.97 -19.24 -16.39
CA VAL A 381 3.97 -18.27 -16.83
C VAL A 381 5.30 -18.51 -16.12
N GLU A 382 5.28 -18.75 -14.81
CA GLU A 382 6.47 -19.07 -14.02
C GLU A 382 7.14 -20.37 -14.51
N GLU A 383 6.36 -21.43 -14.75
CA GLU A 383 6.86 -22.71 -15.28
C GLU A 383 7.51 -22.54 -16.68
N ASN A 384 6.86 -21.82 -17.58
CA ASN A 384 7.41 -21.53 -18.89
C ASN A 384 8.72 -20.72 -18.81
N LEU A 385 8.77 -19.71 -17.93
CA LEU A 385 9.98 -18.93 -17.73
C LEU A 385 11.12 -19.76 -17.16
N LYS A 386 10.84 -20.68 -16.20
CA LYS A 386 11.82 -21.65 -15.68
C LYS A 386 12.35 -22.59 -16.77
N MET A 387 11.47 -23.01 -17.70
CA MET A 387 11.86 -23.85 -18.83
C MET A 387 12.75 -23.08 -19.83
N PHE A 388 12.42 -21.82 -20.13
CA PHE A 388 13.21 -20.99 -21.07
C PHE A 388 14.51 -20.48 -20.46
N PHE A 389 14.52 -20.22 -19.16
CA PHE A 389 15.62 -19.61 -18.42
C PHE A 389 15.92 -20.35 -17.10
N PRO A 390 16.46 -21.59 -17.16
CA PRO A 390 16.63 -22.43 -15.97
C PRO A 390 17.61 -21.87 -14.93
N VAL A 391 18.49 -20.94 -15.31
CA VAL A 391 19.44 -20.26 -14.40
C VAL A 391 18.93 -18.92 -13.87
N ALA A 392 17.82 -18.40 -14.38
CA ALA A 392 17.27 -17.13 -13.93
C ALA A 392 16.58 -17.25 -12.55
N ARG A 393 16.75 -16.25 -11.72
CA ARG A 393 16.07 -16.13 -10.42
C ARG A 393 14.69 -15.51 -10.65
N ILE A 394 13.66 -16.37 -10.69
CA ILE A 394 12.28 -15.96 -11.00
C ILE A 394 11.50 -15.76 -9.70
N LEU A 395 10.75 -14.66 -9.61
CA LEU A 395 9.88 -14.33 -8.49
C LEU A 395 8.44 -14.12 -8.98
N ARG A 396 7.53 -14.97 -8.55
CA ARG A 396 6.10 -14.80 -8.79
C ARG A 396 5.46 -13.90 -7.73
N MET A 397 4.69 -12.90 -8.16
CA MET A 397 3.92 -12.02 -7.29
C MET A 397 2.44 -12.07 -7.66
N ASP A 398 1.66 -12.78 -6.88
CA ASP A 398 0.20 -12.86 -6.99
C ASP A 398 -0.44 -12.99 -5.60
N ARG A 399 -1.76 -13.10 -5.54
CA ARG A 399 -2.48 -13.24 -4.26
C ARG A 399 -2.05 -14.49 -3.48
N ASP A 400 -1.73 -15.57 -4.18
CA ASP A 400 -1.41 -16.85 -3.55
C ASP A 400 0.01 -16.87 -2.97
N THR A 401 0.89 -15.98 -3.45
CA THR A 401 2.27 -15.82 -2.94
C THR A 401 2.41 -14.69 -1.91
N LEU A 402 1.40 -13.81 -1.80
CA LEU A 402 1.41 -12.65 -0.91
C LEU A 402 0.74 -12.95 0.45
N HIS A 403 1.04 -14.10 1.06
CA HIS A 403 0.53 -14.43 2.39
C HIS A 403 1.41 -13.85 3.50
N GLY A 404 0.76 -13.16 4.47
CA GLY A 404 1.40 -12.61 5.67
C GLY A 404 1.73 -11.12 5.62
N LYS A 405 1.78 -10.53 6.83
CA LYS A 405 1.86 -9.07 7.09
C LYS A 405 3.02 -8.34 6.38
N HIS A 406 4.07 -9.04 5.94
CA HIS A 406 5.28 -8.45 5.35
C HIS A 406 5.74 -9.11 4.04
N ALA A 407 4.90 -9.97 3.43
CA ALA A 407 5.29 -10.69 2.22
C ALA A 407 5.66 -9.75 1.07
N LEU A 408 4.83 -8.74 0.81
CA LEU A 408 5.06 -7.75 -0.25
C LEU A 408 6.35 -6.94 -0.02
N SER A 409 6.60 -6.49 1.22
CA SER A 409 7.82 -5.74 1.56
C SER A 409 9.08 -6.58 1.34
N LYS A 410 9.07 -7.84 1.78
CA LYS A 410 10.21 -8.75 1.56
C LYS A 410 10.48 -9.01 0.09
N MET A 411 9.43 -9.15 -0.73
CA MET A 411 9.58 -9.32 -2.18
C MET A 411 10.18 -8.06 -2.83
N HIS A 412 9.71 -6.88 -2.46
CA HIS A 412 10.27 -5.61 -2.94
C HIS A 412 11.74 -5.45 -2.54
N ASP A 413 12.13 -5.84 -1.31
CA ASP A 413 13.52 -5.77 -0.87
C ASP A 413 14.42 -6.71 -1.68
N ARG A 414 13.96 -7.91 -1.99
CA ARG A 414 14.68 -8.85 -2.87
C ARG A 414 14.89 -8.28 -4.28
N ILE A 415 13.85 -7.66 -4.87
CA ILE A 415 13.96 -7.00 -6.17
C ILE A 415 14.98 -5.87 -6.12
N ARG A 416 14.93 -5.01 -5.09
CA ARG A 416 15.89 -3.90 -4.92
C ARG A 416 17.33 -4.35 -4.75
N ARG A 417 17.56 -5.47 -4.07
CA ARG A 417 18.89 -6.05 -3.89
C ARG A 417 19.40 -6.81 -5.10
N HIS A 418 18.67 -6.76 -6.24
CA HIS A 418 19.00 -7.54 -7.42
C HIS A 418 19.12 -9.05 -7.15
N GLU A 419 18.32 -9.58 -6.23
CA GLU A 419 18.21 -11.03 -5.95
C GLU A 419 17.24 -11.74 -6.88
N VAL A 420 16.59 -11.01 -7.77
CA VAL A 420 15.58 -11.47 -8.72
C VAL A 420 15.93 -10.94 -10.11
N ASP A 421 15.77 -11.77 -11.12
CA ASP A 421 16.06 -11.41 -12.51
C ASP A 421 14.76 -11.16 -13.30
N ILE A 422 13.70 -11.99 -13.07
CA ILE A 422 12.40 -11.90 -13.74
C ILE A 422 11.28 -11.98 -12.71
#